data_c857a3e092d362582a63b96365bb21e0
#
_entry.id   c857a3e092d362582a63b96365bb21e0
#
_cell.length_a   1.000
_cell.length_b   1.000
_cell.length_c   1.000
_cell.angle_alpha   90.00
_cell.angle_beta   90.00
_cell.angle_gamma   90.00
#
_symmetry.space_group_name_H-M   'P 1'
#
loop_
_entity.id
_entity.type
_entity.pdbx_description
1 polymer ?
#
loop_
_entity_poly.entity_id
_entity_poly.type
_entity_poly.pdbx_seq_one_letter_code
_entity_poly.pdbx_strand_id
1 'polypeptide(L)'
;PFDLYALIGALIENDKESIEAVASLIGKNYARPQRLLSGAIIAAGNFRQPQFVPLLIKTLKHPHPPIRAHSAWALGKIGGKEAMEALAYALKGETDERVIREIEGALGTIN
;
A
#
# COMPACT_ATOMS: atom_id res chain seq x y z
N PRO A 1 13.33 -14.25 10.45
CA PRO A 1 12.09 -14.21 9.68
C PRO A 1 11.70 -12.80 9.28
N PHE A 2 11.16 -12.71 8.11
CA PHE A 2 10.81 -11.45 7.49
C PHE A 2 9.43 -11.00 7.98
N ASP A 3 9.36 -9.80 8.58
CA ASP A 3 8.10 -9.25 9.07
C ASP A 3 7.61 -8.17 8.11
N LEU A 4 6.61 -8.51 7.29
CA LEU A 4 6.08 -7.60 6.28
C LEU A 4 5.41 -6.38 6.92
N TYR A 5 4.72 -6.56 8.04
CA TYR A 5 4.08 -5.45 8.74
C TYR A 5 5.12 -4.42 9.20
N ALA A 6 6.21 -4.91 9.80
CA ALA A 6 7.29 -4.05 10.25
C ALA A 6 7.98 -3.36 9.07
N LEU A 7 8.15 -4.06 7.95
CA LEU A 7 8.75 -3.48 6.75
C LEU A 7 7.91 -2.34 6.20
N ILE A 8 6.60 -2.56 6.05
CA ILE A 8 5.71 -1.51 5.54
C ILE A 8 5.75 -0.29 6.48
N GLY A 9 5.69 -0.52 7.78
CA GLY A 9 5.79 0.55 8.78
C GLY A 9 7.08 1.34 8.65
N ALA A 10 8.21 0.65 8.53
CA ALA A 10 9.52 1.28 8.39
C ALA A 10 9.61 2.10 7.11
N LEU A 11 9.05 1.60 6.00
CA LEU A 11 9.06 2.30 4.72
C LEU A 11 8.16 3.55 4.76
N ILE A 12 7.03 3.47 5.45
CA ILE A 12 6.14 4.63 5.63
C ILE A 12 6.84 5.71 6.46
N GLU A 13 7.51 5.31 7.54
CA GLU A 13 8.25 6.23 8.41
C GLU A 13 9.59 6.67 7.81
N ASN A 14 9.96 6.12 6.66
CA ASN A 14 11.24 6.36 6.00
C ASN A 14 12.42 6.06 6.93
N ASP A 15 12.36 4.91 7.60
CA ASP A 15 13.41 4.43 8.51
C ASP A 15 14.60 3.91 7.71
N LYS A 16 15.65 4.73 7.62
CA LYS A 16 16.83 4.43 6.80
C LYS A 16 17.52 3.15 7.22
N GLU A 17 17.62 2.89 8.52
CA GLU A 17 18.30 1.70 9.01
C GLU A 17 17.61 0.42 8.57
N SER A 18 16.28 0.36 8.72
CA SER A 18 15.49 -0.78 8.28
C SER A 18 15.53 -0.96 6.76
N ILE A 19 15.46 0.15 6.01
CA ILE A 19 15.52 0.12 4.56
C ILE A 19 16.89 -0.42 4.10
N GLU A 20 17.97 0.03 4.71
CA GLU A 20 19.32 -0.44 4.38
C GLU A 20 19.49 -1.94 4.69
N ALA A 21 18.91 -2.40 5.80
CA ALA A 21 18.98 -3.81 6.16
C ALA A 21 18.28 -4.68 5.10
N VAL A 22 17.12 -4.25 4.62
CA VAL A 22 16.41 -4.96 3.54
C VAL A 22 17.18 -4.87 2.23
N ALA A 23 17.71 -3.68 1.91
CA ALA A 23 18.48 -3.46 0.69
C ALA A 23 19.70 -4.38 0.60
N SER A 24 20.36 -4.63 1.73
CA SER A 24 21.52 -5.53 1.73
C SER A 24 21.14 -6.98 1.46
N LEU A 25 19.87 -7.36 1.70
CA LEU A 25 19.39 -8.70 1.42
C LEU A 25 18.98 -8.89 -0.03
N ILE A 26 18.40 -7.87 -0.66
CA ILE A 26 17.81 -8.00 -2.00
C ILE A 26 18.60 -7.29 -3.10
N GLY A 27 19.68 -6.59 -2.74
CA GLY A 27 20.56 -5.91 -3.69
C GLY A 27 20.16 -4.47 -3.96
N LYS A 28 21.14 -3.69 -4.39
CA LYS A 28 21.00 -2.24 -4.53
C LYS A 28 19.99 -1.80 -5.60
N ASN A 29 19.79 -2.61 -6.65
CA ASN A 29 18.89 -2.26 -7.74
C ASN A 29 17.43 -2.23 -7.31
N TYR A 30 17.12 -2.90 -6.20
CA TYR A 30 15.76 -3.01 -5.66
C TYR A 30 15.59 -2.17 -4.39
N ALA A 31 16.62 -1.38 -4.04
CA ALA A 31 16.68 -0.68 -2.76
C ALA A 31 15.97 0.68 -2.73
N ARG A 32 15.33 1.08 -3.81
CA ARG A 32 14.59 2.36 -3.83
C ARG A 32 13.37 2.24 -2.93
N PRO A 33 13.20 3.15 -1.95
CA PRO A 33 12.10 3.04 -0.99
C PRO A 33 10.73 2.90 -1.62
N GLN A 34 10.43 3.64 -2.69
CA GLN A 34 9.13 3.55 -3.34
C GLN A 34 8.90 2.19 -3.99
N ARG A 35 9.93 1.60 -4.57
CA ARG A 35 9.83 0.27 -5.18
C ARG A 35 9.64 -0.81 -4.11
N LEU A 36 10.39 -0.70 -3.01
CA LEU A 36 10.23 -1.61 -1.88
C LEU A 36 8.83 -1.50 -1.30
N LEU A 37 8.34 -0.28 -1.12
CA LEU A 37 7.01 -0.05 -0.58
C LEU A 37 5.94 -0.61 -1.50
N SER A 38 6.04 -0.41 -2.81
CA SER A 38 5.10 -0.99 -3.77
C SER A 38 5.06 -2.51 -3.66
N GLY A 39 6.24 -3.15 -3.62
CA GLY A 39 6.31 -4.61 -3.48
C GLY A 39 5.69 -5.11 -2.18
N ALA A 40 5.95 -4.41 -1.08
CA ALA A 40 5.40 -4.75 0.22
C ALA A 40 3.87 -4.62 0.24
N ILE A 41 3.34 -3.56 -0.38
CA ILE A 41 1.89 -3.33 -0.46
C ILE A 41 1.23 -4.44 -1.29
N ILE A 42 1.81 -4.81 -2.43
CA ILE A 42 1.28 -5.88 -3.26
C ILE A 42 1.26 -7.20 -2.48
N ALA A 43 2.34 -7.50 -1.75
CA ALA A 43 2.40 -8.69 -0.91
C ALA A 43 1.31 -8.66 0.17
N ALA A 44 1.12 -7.51 0.82
CA ALA A 44 0.08 -7.36 1.84
C ALA A 44 -1.32 -7.65 1.28
N GLY A 45 -1.60 -7.17 0.08
CA GLY A 45 -2.86 -7.45 -0.61
C GLY A 45 -3.03 -8.93 -0.89
N ASN A 46 -1.97 -9.60 -1.32
CA ASN A 46 -2.00 -11.03 -1.61
C ASN A 46 -2.19 -11.89 -0.34
N PHE A 47 -1.60 -11.48 0.77
CA PHE A 47 -1.77 -12.19 2.04
C PHE A 47 -3.16 -11.98 2.67
N ARG A 48 -3.85 -10.92 2.30
CA ARG A 48 -5.23 -10.62 2.76
C ARG A 48 -5.40 -10.60 4.28
N GLN A 49 -4.37 -10.16 5.00
CA GLN A 49 -4.43 -10.12 6.47
C GLN A 49 -5.00 -8.76 6.93
N PRO A 50 -6.09 -8.76 7.71
CA PRO A 50 -6.70 -7.50 8.16
C PRO A 50 -5.75 -6.57 8.93
N GLN A 51 -4.71 -7.13 9.54
CA GLN A 51 -3.73 -6.34 10.28
C GLN A 51 -3.00 -5.31 9.43
N PHE A 52 -2.99 -5.48 8.09
CA PHE A 52 -2.35 -4.51 7.21
C PHE A 52 -3.21 -3.30 6.89
N VAL A 53 -4.52 -3.36 7.18
CA VAL A 53 -5.44 -2.28 6.82
C VAL A 53 -5.02 -0.91 7.35
N PRO A 54 -4.64 -0.74 8.63
CA PRO A 54 -4.22 0.58 9.10
C PRO A 54 -3.01 1.15 8.35
N LEU A 55 -2.04 0.30 8.02
CA LEU A 55 -0.86 0.74 7.25
C LEU A 55 -1.22 1.12 5.82
N LEU A 56 -2.10 0.34 5.19
CA LEU A 56 -2.53 0.60 3.82
C LEU A 56 -3.38 1.87 3.73
N ILE A 57 -4.13 2.20 4.77
CA ILE A 57 -4.86 3.47 4.84
C ILE A 57 -3.86 4.64 4.84
N LYS A 58 -2.74 4.51 5.52
CA LYS A 58 -1.69 5.53 5.48
C LYS A 58 -1.10 5.69 4.09
N THR A 59 -0.79 4.57 3.41
CA THR A 59 -0.20 4.63 2.06
C THR A 59 -1.21 5.06 1.01
N LEU A 60 -2.48 4.95 1.29
CA LEU A 60 -3.54 5.48 0.43
C LEU A 60 -3.47 7.02 0.32
N LYS A 61 -2.75 7.66 1.22
CA LYS A 61 -2.53 9.12 1.25
C LYS A 61 -1.13 9.50 0.78
N HIS A 62 -0.35 8.55 0.28
CA HIS A 62 1.02 8.78 -0.14
C HIS A 62 1.07 9.78 -1.31
N PRO A 63 2.10 10.66 -1.37
CA PRO A 63 2.22 11.63 -2.47
C PRO A 63 2.34 11.00 -3.85
N HIS A 64 2.89 9.79 -3.95
CA HIS A 64 3.15 9.12 -5.23
C HIS A 64 1.93 8.34 -5.70
N PRO A 65 1.30 8.72 -6.83
CA PRO A 65 0.07 8.05 -7.28
C PRO A 65 0.16 6.52 -7.42
N PRO A 66 1.25 5.93 -7.95
CA PRO A 66 1.34 4.47 -7.99
C PRO A 66 1.23 3.80 -6.63
N ILE A 67 1.78 4.42 -5.58
CA ILE A 67 1.66 3.89 -4.22
C ILE A 67 0.19 3.93 -3.78
N ARG A 68 -0.52 5.03 -4.05
CA ARG A 68 -1.94 5.13 -3.73
C ARG A 68 -2.75 4.08 -4.48
N ALA A 69 -2.44 3.85 -5.76
CA ALA A 69 -3.14 2.85 -6.57
C ALA A 69 -2.95 1.44 -6.03
N HIS A 70 -1.70 1.06 -5.71
CA HIS A 70 -1.42 -0.24 -5.11
C HIS A 70 -2.11 -0.41 -3.76
N SER A 71 -2.14 0.66 -2.96
CA SER A 71 -2.80 0.64 -1.64
C SER A 71 -4.31 0.42 -1.78
N ALA A 72 -4.94 1.09 -2.75
CA ALA A 72 -6.36 0.91 -3.02
C ALA A 72 -6.66 -0.53 -3.44
N TRP A 73 -5.85 -1.07 -4.33
CA TRP A 73 -5.98 -2.46 -4.76
C TRP A 73 -5.86 -3.42 -3.57
N ALA A 74 -4.83 -3.23 -2.74
CA ALA A 74 -4.59 -4.10 -1.59
C ALA A 74 -5.74 -4.02 -0.58
N LEU A 75 -6.24 -2.82 -0.30
CA LEU A 75 -7.39 -2.64 0.59
C LEU A 75 -8.63 -3.35 0.06
N GLY A 76 -8.83 -3.30 -1.27
CA GLY A 76 -9.93 -4.03 -1.90
C GLY A 76 -9.78 -5.53 -1.75
N LYS A 77 -8.56 -6.05 -1.84
CA LYS A 77 -8.29 -7.48 -1.67
C LYS A 77 -8.55 -7.96 -0.24
N ILE A 78 -8.17 -7.15 0.75
CA ILE A 78 -8.39 -7.50 2.15
C ILE A 78 -9.86 -7.32 2.51
N GLY A 79 -10.45 -6.22 2.08
CA GLY A 79 -11.85 -5.93 2.36
C GLY A 79 -12.11 -5.50 3.80
N GLY A 80 -13.37 -5.57 4.17
CA GLY A 80 -13.81 -5.19 5.50
C GLY A 80 -14.30 -3.75 5.59
N LYS A 81 -15.03 -3.45 6.64
CA LYS A 81 -15.68 -2.15 6.80
C LYS A 81 -14.71 -0.98 6.81
N GLU A 82 -13.63 -1.11 7.59
CA GLU A 82 -12.65 -0.03 7.71
C GLU A 82 -11.98 0.27 6.37
N ALA A 83 -11.60 -0.79 5.63
CA ALA A 83 -10.99 -0.62 4.31
C ALA A 83 -11.96 0.06 3.34
N MET A 84 -13.20 -0.36 3.32
CA MET A 84 -14.20 0.20 2.40
C MET A 84 -14.53 1.65 2.73
N GLU A 85 -14.62 2.00 4.00
CA GLU A 85 -14.85 3.38 4.43
C GLU A 85 -13.67 4.29 4.02
N ALA A 86 -12.44 3.80 4.20
CA ALA A 86 -11.25 4.56 3.83
C ALA A 86 -11.19 4.79 2.32
N LEU A 87 -11.52 3.76 1.53
CA LEU A 87 -11.56 3.88 0.07
C LEU A 87 -12.62 4.87 -0.38
N ALA A 88 -13.82 4.82 0.19
CA ALA A 88 -14.89 5.73 -0.16
C ALA A 88 -14.51 7.18 0.16
N TYR A 89 -13.86 7.39 1.31
CA TYR A 89 -13.40 8.72 1.69
C TYR A 89 -12.32 9.22 0.74
N ALA A 90 -11.35 8.37 0.41
CA ALA A 90 -10.25 8.74 -0.50
C ALA A 90 -10.76 9.12 -1.89
N LEU A 91 -11.80 8.44 -2.36
CA LEU A 91 -12.37 8.71 -3.68
C LEU A 91 -12.84 10.17 -3.82
N LYS A 92 -13.31 10.76 -2.76
CA LYS A 92 -13.82 12.14 -2.78
C LYS A 92 -12.75 13.17 -3.14
N GLY A 93 -11.51 12.91 -2.77
CA GLY A 93 -10.41 13.86 -3.00
C GLY A 93 -9.40 13.41 -4.04
N GLU A 94 -9.54 12.21 -4.58
CA GLU A 94 -8.54 11.68 -5.51
C GLU A 94 -8.70 12.29 -6.89
N THR A 95 -7.58 12.66 -7.52
CA THR A 95 -7.55 13.27 -8.85
C THR A 95 -6.83 12.42 -9.90
N ASP A 96 -6.01 11.47 -9.50
CA ASP A 96 -5.29 10.62 -10.45
C ASP A 96 -6.23 9.52 -10.98
N GLU A 97 -6.34 9.41 -12.29
CA GLU A 97 -7.28 8.47 -12.93
C GLU A 97 -7.01 7.01 -12.57
N ARG A 98 -5.73 6.62 -12.47
CA ARG A 98 -5.39 5.22 -12.13
C ARG A 98 -5.81 4.90 -10.70
N VAL A 99 -5.60 5.85 -9.80
CA VAL A 99 -6.01 5.67 -8.41
C VAL A 99 -7.52 5.60 -8.32
N ILE A 100 -8.23 6.49 -9.02
CA ILE A 100 -9.69 6.48 -9.05
C ILE A 100 -10.22 5.13 -9.54
N ARG A 101 -9.65 4.59 -10.62
CA ARG A 101 -10.06 3.28 -11.14
C ARG A 101 -9.85 2.17 -10.13
N GLU A 102 -8.70 2.18 -9.45
CA GLU A 102 -8.43 1.16 -8.43
C GLU A 102 -9.38 1.27 -7.25
N ILE A 103 -9.67 2.48 -6.79
CA ILE A 103 -10.62 2.68 -5.72
C ILE A 103 -12.01 2.20 -6.13
N GLU A 104 -12.48 2.61 -7.30
CA GLU A 104 -13.79 2.22 -7.81
C GLU A 104 -13.89 0.71 -7.98
N GLY A 105 -12.83 0.08 -8.51
CA GLY A 105 -12.78 -1.37 -8.63
C GLY A 105 -12.84 -2.06 -7.28
N ALA A 106 -12.10 -1.54 -6.29
CA ALA A 106 -12.09 -2.08 -4.95
C ALA A 106 -13.45 -1.95 -4.26
N LEU A 107 -14.15 -0.86 -4.51
CA LEU A 107 -15.49 -0.63 -3.97
C LEU A 107 -16.59 -1.40 -4.73
N GLY A 108 -16.23 -2.03 -5.87
CA GLY A 108 -17.22 -2.72 -6.68
C GLY A 108 -18.15 -1.81 -7.46
N THR A 109 -17.75 -0.56 -7.71
CA THR A 109 -18.57 0.44 -8.41
C THR A 109 -18.29 0.50 -9.91
N ILE A 110 -17.27 -0.22 -10.38
CA ILE A 110 -16.96 -0.34 -11.80
C ILE A 110 -17.70 -1.54 -12.38
N ASN A 111 -18.43 -1.31 -13.43
CA ASN A 111 -19.13 -2.38 -14.15
C ASN A 111 -18.39 -2.75 -15.41
#